data_421c5d6ceae108dc76d7f4743da407b1
#
_entry.id   421c5d6ceae108dc76d7f4743da407b1
#
_cell.length_a   1.000
_cell.length_b   1.000
_cell.length_c   1.000
_cell.angle_alpha   90.00
_cell.angle_beta   90.00
_cell.angle_gamma   90.00
#
_symmetry.space_group_name_H-M   'P 1'
#
loop_
_entity.id
_entity.type
_entity.pdbx_description
1 polymer ?
#
loop_
_entity_poly.entity_id
_entity_poly.type
_entity_poly.pdbx_seq_one_letter_code
_entity_poly.pdbx_strand_id
1 'polypeptide(L)'
;MDLLIEQLHNTLQEVKPWVQLGISPFGIWRNKKTDARGSETHGLECYDALYADCPKWTKEGWVDYMVPQLYWEQEHPRASGEKLMPWWNGEAYGRGMYYGFSVANVMTHKDTRDSTIDNQLGEKMELLHKLDNVNGVVWWPGYILTNNFKGVGDMLKRKYMTTQALPPVYTWLDNKAPEAVKKLKAQASCCETVLRWNAPKATDAMQKAARYVVYRFKKGEAVDTNKAEAIVEITGETCYHTHGTLKGKYVYAVTAVDKCNNESAPATVEVEITK
;
A
#
# COMPACT_ATOMS: atom_id res chain seq x y z
N MET A 1 20.30 -9.69 17.62
CA MET A 1 19.10 -9.59 16.75
C MET A 1 19.48 -9.54 15.28
N ASP A 2 20.51 -8.79 14.88
CA ASP A 2 20.96 -8.66 13.48
C ASP A 2 21.10 -10.00 12.76
N LEU A 3 21.86 -10.95 13.32
CA LEU A 3 22.05 -12.29 12.72
C LEU A 3 20.73 -13.03 12.47
N LEU A 4 19.72 -12.84 13.32
CA LEU A 4 18.41 -13.47 13.12
C LEU A 4 17.69 -12.87 11.90
N ILE A 5 17.71 -11.55 11.76
CA ILE A 5 17.05 -10.86 10.64
C ILE A 5 17.76 -11.21 9.32
N GLU A 6 19.09 -11.20 9.32
CA GLU A 6 19.88 -11.60 8.17
C GLU A 6 19.62 -13.07 7.76
N GLN A 7 19.55 -13.99 8.71
CA GLN A 7 19.24 -15.40 8.43
C GLN A 7 17.83 -15.58 7.90
N LEU A 8 16.83 -14.84 8.43
CA LEU A 8 15.47 -14.86 7.91
C LEU A 8 15.42 -14.36 6.46
N HIS A 9 16.09 -13.24 6.18
CA HIS A 9 16.22 -12.72 4.83
C HIS A 9 16.80 -13.77 3.88
N ASN A 10 17.98 -14.32 4.20
CA ASN A 10 18.67 -15.29 3.35
C ASN A 10 17.80 -16.53 3.10
N THR A 11 17.14 -17.05 4.14
CA THR A 11 16.23 -18.19 4.01
C THR A 11 15.05 -17.90 3.09
N LEU A 12 14.44 -16.70 3.19
CA LEU A 12 13.34 -16.31 2.31
C LEU A 12 13.80 -16.18 0.87
N GLN A 13 14.96 -15.58 0.63
CA GLN A 13 15.53 -15.47 -0.72
C GLN A 13 15.80 -16.83 -1.36
N GLU A 14 16.24 -17.80 -0.56
CA GLU A 14 16.50 -19.17 -1.06
C GLU A 14 15.21 -19.94 -1.34
N VAL A 15 14.22 -19.89 -0.42
CA VAL A 15 13.04 -20.77 -0.47
C VAL A 15 11.89 -20.16 -1.27
N LYS A 16 11.65 -18.84 -1.11
CA LYS A 16 10.54 -18.12 -1.74
C LYS A 16 10.93 -16.65 -2.00
N PRO A 17 11.73 -16.37 -3.02
CA PRO A 17 12.29 -15.04 -3.27
C PRO A 17 11.26 -13.92 -3.49
N TRP A 18 9.99 -14.27 -3.74
CA TRP A 18 8.89 -13.32 -3.87
C TRP A 18 8.20 -12.97 -2.55
N VAL A 19 8.58 -13.60 -1.41
CA VAL A 19 7.99 -13.29 -0.10
C VAL A 19 8.71 -12.11 0.50
N GLN A 20 7.94 -11.09 0.86
CA GLN A 20 8.43 -9.86 1.46
C GLN A 20 8.57 -10.01 2.97
N LEU A 21 9.73 -9.66 3.50
CA LEU A 21 9.98 -9.60 4.94
C LEU A 21 9.76 -8.18 5.45
N GLY A 22 8.79 -8.00 6.33
CA GLY A 22 8.51 -6.71 6.96
C GLY A 22 8.67 -6.77 8.47
N ILE A 23 9.10 -5.67 9.06
CA ILE A 23 9.24 -5.49 10.51
C ILE A 23 8.41 -4.31 10.97
N SER A 24 7.66 -4.48 12.07
CA SER A 24 6.90 -3.41 12.71
C SER A 24 7.51 -3.07 14.09
N PRO A 25 8.54 -2.22 14.13
CA PRO A 25 9.20 -1.84 15.37
C PRO A 25 8.39 -0.80 16.16
N PHE A 26 8.74 -0.56 17.41
CA PHE A 26 8.30 0.63 18.11
C PHE A 26 8.76 1.90 17.37
N GLY A 27 8.00 2.97 17.50
CA GLY A 27 8.18 4.16 16.69
C GLY A 27 9.47 4.95 16.90
N ILE A 28 10.22 4.72 17.99
CA ILE A 28 11.47 5.41 18.28
C ILE A 28 12.64 4.43 18.16
N TRP A 29 13.51 4.65 17.17
CA TRP A 29 14.76 3.90 17.07
C TRP A 29 15.71 4.26 18.21
N ARG A 30 16.14 5.52 18.25
CA ARG A 30 16.88 6.17 19.35
C ARG A 30 16.44 7.62 19.49
N ASN A 31 16.51 8.15 20.69
CA ASN A 31 16.32 9.57 20.94
C ASN A 31 17.56 10.36 20.51
N LYS A 32 17.40 11.56 20.01
CA LYS A 32 18.51 12.44 19.58
C LYS A 32 19.52 12.72 20.71
N LYS A 33 19.06 12.68 21.96
CA LYS A 33 19.94 12.83 23.14
C LYS A 33 20.90 11.65 23.30
N THR A 34 20.49 10.45 22.92
CA THR A 34 21.29 9.21 23.03
C THR A 34 22.19 9.03 21.81
N ASP A 35 21.69 9.32 20.61
CA ASP A 35 22.43 9.25 19.34
C ASP A 35 22.05 10.45 18.47
N ALA A 36 23.03 11.18 17.95
CA ALA A 36 22.79 12.37 17.10
C ALA A 36 21.97 12.08 15.83
N ARG A 37 21.95 10.83 15.36
CA ARG A 37 21.11 10.35 14.25
C ARG A 37 19.66 10.07 14.67
N GLY A 38 19.39 9.99 15.97
CA GLY A 38 18.07 9.69 16.53
C GLY A 38 17.05 10.79 16.29
N SER A 39 15.80 10.46 16.53
CA SER A 39 14.68 11.40 16.41
C SER A 39 14.60 12.37 17.62
N GLU A 40 14.00 13.53 17.41
CA GLU A 40 13.76 14.53 18.49
C GLU A 40 12.62 14.08 19.42
N THR A 41 12.86 13.00 20.14
CA THR A 41 11.90 12.31 21.00
C THR A 41 12.49 12.00 22.38
N HIS A 42 11.62 11.54 23.30
CA HIS A 42 11.97 11.11 24.64
C HIS A 42 11.10 9.92 25.04
N GLY A 43 11.48 8.71 24.60
CA GLY A 43 10.73 7.49 24.88
C GLY A 43 11.60 6.24 24.84
N LEU A 44 10.94 5.08 24.88
CA LEU A 44 11.60 3.77 24.77
C LEU A 44 12.30 3.66 23.42
N GLU A 45 13.57 3.31 23.43
CA GLU A 45 14.43 3.18 22.26
C GLU A 45 14.50 1.71 21.81
N CYS A 46 14.07 1.40 20.57
CA CYS A 46 14.12 0.03 20.04
C CYS A 46 15.54 -0.54 20.04
N TYR A 47 16.51 0.27 19.68
CA TYR A 47 17.91 -0.15 19.58
C TYR A 47 18.43 -0.64 20.92
N ASP A 48 18.31 0.19 21.96
CA ASP A 48 18.92 -0.09 23.26
C ASP A 48 18.09 -1.09 24.09
N ALA A 49 16.77 -0.99 24.06
CA ALA A 49 15.89 -1.83 24.88
C ALA A 49 15.56 -3.18 24.23
N LEU A 50 15.53 -3.25 22.89
CA LEU A 50 15.07 -4.44 22.14
C LEU A 50 16.15 -4.99 21.22
N TYR A 51 17.33 -4.40 21.19
CA TYR A 51 18.44 -4.77 20.29
C TYR A 51 18.02 -4.71 18.80
N ALA A 52 17.15 -3.75 18.45
CA ALA A 52 16.54 -3.64 17.12
C ALA A 52 17.13 -2.47 16.34
N ASP A 53 18.12 -2.75 15.50
CA ASP A 53 18.72 -1.77 14.59
C ASP A 53 17.99 -1.70 13.26
N CYS A 54 16.76 -1.22 13.31
CA CYS A 54 15.85 -1.18 12.15
C CYS A 54 16.41 -0.37 10.95
N PRO A 55 17.03 0.81 11.12
CA PRO A 55 17.68 1.52 10.03
C PRO A 55 18.78 0.70 9.35
N LYS A 56 19.59 -0.02 10.13
CA LYS A 56 20.60 -0.92 9.58
C LYS A 56 19.97 -2.01 8.73
N TRP A 57 18.96 -2.72 9.26
CA TRP A 57 18.31 -3.80 8.52
C TRP A 57 17.68 -3.34 7.21
N THR A 58 17.14 -2.10 7.20
CA THR A 58 16.60 -1.47 5.99
C THR A 58 17.72 -1.15 5.00
N LYS A 59 18.80 -0.51 5.48
CA LYS A 59 19.95 -0.09 4.68
C LYS A 59 20.70 -1.27 4.05
N GLU A 60 20.91 -2.35 4.83
CA GLU A 60 21.53 -3.60 4.34
C GLU A 60 20.60 -4.41 3.42
N GLY A 61 19.32 -4.02 3.35
CA GLY A 61 18.33 -4.69 2.51
C GLY A 61 17.86 -6.04 3.06
N TRP A 62 18.03 -6.29 4.36
CA TRP A 62 17.57 -7.51 5.02
C TRP A 62 16.06 -7.53 5.24
N VAL A 63 15.41 -6.38 5.13
CA VAL A 63 13.96 -6.25 5.15
C VAL A 63 13.47 -5.56 3.89
N ASP A 64 12.27 -5.93 3.45
CA ASP A 64 11.64 -5.36 2.26
C ASP A 64 10.80 -4.14 2.60
N TYR A 65 10.28 -4.07 3.82
CA TYR A 65 9.55 -2.91 4.30
C TYR A 65 9.58 -2.76 5.81
N MET A 66 9.37 -1.53 6.28
CA MET A 66 9.23 -1.18 7.68
C MET A 66 7.84 -0.63 7.99
N VAL A 67 7.32 -0.95 9.18
CA VAL A 67 6.05 -0.44 9.70
C VAL A 67 6.24 0.10 11.11
N PRO A 68 6.95 1.23 11.32
CA PRO A 68 7.11 1.79 12.64
C PRO A 68 5.75 2.16 13.25
N GLN A 69 5.56 1.82 14.53
CA GLN A 69 4.32 2.02 15.29
C GLN A 69 4.25 3.47 15.79
N LEU A 70 3.73 4.38 14.97
CA LEU A 70 3.57 5.80 15.27
C LEU A 70 2.19 6.06 15.89
N TYR A 71 1.95 5.43 17.05
CA TYR A 71 0.62 5.36 17.69
C TYR A 71 0.23 6.62 18.46
N TRP A 72 1.20 7.52 18.70
CA TRP A 72 0.98 8.76 19.44
C TRP A 72 0.25 9.80 18.60
N GLU A 73 -0.28 10.79 19.28
CA GLU A 73 -0.89 11.97 18.65
C GLU A 73 0.16 12.75 17.85
N GLN A 74 -0.32 13.57 16.92
CA GLN A 74 0.55 14.36 16.05
C GLN A 74 1.48 15.28 16.86
N GLU A 75 0.99 15.86 17.94
CA GLU A 75 1.72 16.79 18.80
C GLU A 75 2.13 16.20 20.16
N HIS A 76 2.21 14.88 20.26
CA HIS A 76 2.60 14.25 21.51
C HIS A 76 3.95 14.77 22.01
N PRO A 77 4.08 15.27 23.28
CA PRO A 77 5.25 16.05 23.72
C PRO A 77 6.55 15.24 23.74
N ARG A 78 6.47 13.90 23.78
CA ARG A 78 7.62 13.02 23.87
C ARG A 78 7.87 12.17 22.63
N ALA A 79 6.87 12.01 21.76
CA ALA A 79 6.91 11.11 20.60
C ALA A 79 5.97 11.61 19.49
N SER A 80 6.13 12.88 19.13
CA SER A 80 5.29 13.56 18.12
C SER A 80 5.34 12.88 16.77
N GLY A 81 4.18 12.69 16.13
CA GLY A 81 4.08 12.24 14.75
C GLY A 81 4.79 13.17 13.78
N GLU A 82 4.74 14.48 14.01
CA GLU A 82 5.44 15.50 13.21
C GLU A 82 6.96 15.33 13.18
N LYS A 83 7.53 14.75 14.23
CA LYS A 83 8.96 14.47 14.33
C LYS A 83 9.33 13.09 13.79
N LEU A 84 8.52 12.09 14.13
CA LEU A 84 8.81 10.69 13.80
C LEU A 84 8.55 10.36 12.33
N MET A 85 7.48 10.90 11.73
CA MET A 85 7.16 10.60 10.34
C MET A 85 8.26 11.07 9.36
N PRO A 86 8.76 12.32 9.40
CA PRO A 86 9.87 12.74 8.57
C PRO A 86 11.18 11.98 8.88
N TRP A 87 11.42 11.64 10.14
CA TRP A 87 12.60 10.88 10.54
C TRP A 87 12.61 9.50 9.86
N TRP A 88 11.52 8.73 9.98
CA TRP A 88 11.39 7.42 9.32
C TRP A 88 11.39 7.52 7.79
N ASN A 89 10.84 8.59 7.22
CA ASN A 89 10.94 8.85 5.78
C ASN A 89 12.40 8.89 5.30
N GLY A 90 13.29 9.47 6.10
CA GLY A 90 14.74 9.50 5.82
C GLY A 90 15.42 8.13 5.95
N GLU A 91 14.84 7.20 6.71
CA GLU A 91 15.41 5.87 6.98
C GLU A 91 14.87 4.77 6.06
N ALA A 92 14.20 5.12 4.95
CA ALA A 92 13.60 4.16 4.03
C ALA A 92 14.62 3.42 3.13
N TYR A 93 15.75 4.06 2.78
CA TYR A 93 16.84 3.48 1.96
C TYR A 93 16.36 2.74 0.69
N GLY A 94 15.29 3.23 0.05
CA GLY A 94 14.70 2.61 -1.14
C GLY A 94 13.88 1.34 -0.87
N ARG A 95 13.63 0.99 0.39
CA ARG A 95 12.71 -0.08 0.80
C ARG A 95 11.32 0.46 1.10
N GLY A 96 10.34 -0.42 1.20
CA GLY A 96 8.99 -0.02 1.56
C GLY A 96 8.92 0.62 2.95
N MET A 97 8.25 1.77 3.07
CA MET A 97 7.97 2.43 4.34
C MET A 97 6.47 2.62 4.50
N TYR A 98 5.92 2.07 5.56
CA TYR A 98 4.51 2.23 5.93
C TYR A 98 4.42 2.72 7.36
N TYR A 99 3.44 3.55 7.69
CA TYR A 99 3.29 3.98 9.09
C TYR A 99 2.17 3.22 9.77
N GLY A 100 2.48 2.63 10.93
CA GLY A 100 1.50 2.05 11.82
C GLY A 100 0.80 3.14 12.62
N PHE A 101 -0.50 3.34 12.41
CA PHE A 101 -1.30 4.29 13.15
C PHE A 101 -2.31 3.60 14.06
N SER A 102 -2.45 4.08 15.30
CA SER A 102 -3.48 3.61 16.23
C SER A 102 -4.74 4.45 16.06
N VAL A 103 -5.75 3.87 15.44
CA VAL A 103 -7.08 4.50 15.36
C VAL A 103 -7.72 4.60 16.75
N ALA A 104 -7.50 3.61 17.63
CA ALA A 104 -8.05 3.60 18.98
C ALA A 104 -7.52 4.76 19.83
N ASN A 105 -6.20 5.01 19.79
CA ASN A 105 -5.60 6.08 20.58
C ASN A 105 -6.13 7.45 20.17
N VAL A 106 -6.21 7.70 18.86
CA VAL A 106 -6.78 8.94 18.32
C VAL A 106 -8.24 9.13 18.73
N MET A 107 -9.01 8.04 18.81
CA MET A 107 -10.45 8.11 19.14
C MET A 107 -10.75 8.28 20.64
N THR A 108 -9.84 7.85 21.50
CA THR A 108 -10.00 7.95 22.97
C THR A 108 -9.43 9.24 23.53
N HIS A 109 -8.57 9.90 22.78
CA HIS A 109 -7.94 11.14 23.22
C HIS A 109 -8.95 12.29 23.17
N LYS A 110 -9.01 13.04 24.26
CA LYS A 110 -9.76 14.30 24.30
C LYS A 110 -8.85 15.38 23.74
N ASP A 111 -8.88 15.54 22.43
CA ASP A 111 -8.17 16.66 21.82
C ASP A 111 -8.79 17.96 22.28
N THR A 112 -7.97 18.82 22.82
CA THR A 112 -8.38 20.12 23.32
C THR A 112 -8.70 21.12 22.21
N ARG A 113 -8.34 20.81 20.97
CA ARG A 113 -8.51 21.73 19.82
C ARG A 113 -9.74 21.47 18.99
N ASP A 114 -10.14 20.23 18.86
CA ASP A 114 -11.37 19.84 18.20
C ASP A 114 -11.68 18.37 18.51
N SER A 115 -12.92 18.07 18.88
CA SER A 115 -13.37 16.73 19.21
C SER A 115 -13.58 15.81 18.00
N THR A 116 -13.22 16.23 16.79
CA THR A 116 -13.40 15.44 15.59
C THR A 116 -12.20 14.53 15.34
N ILE A 117 -12.50 13.26 15.01
CA ILE A 117 -11.52 12.25 14.56
C ILE A 117 -10.69 12.78 13.37
N ASP A 118 -11.25 13.73 12.64
CA ASP A 118 -10.69 14.34 11.45
C ASP A 118 -9.35 15.02 11.71
N ASN A 119 -9.15 15.62 12.85
CA ASN A 119 -7.95 16.43 13.07
C ASN A 119 -6.69 15.59 13.22
N GLN A 120 -6.68 14.58 14.06
CA GLN A 120 -5.48 13.78 14.28
C GLN A 120 -5.14 12.87 13.12
N LEU A 121 -6.10 12.12 12.59
CA LEU A 121 -5.88 11.23 11.44
C LEU A 121 -5.71 12.02 10.14
N GLY A 122 -6.46 13.11 9.97
CA GLY A 122 -6.35 14.01 8.83
C GLY A 122 -4.95 14.62 8.71
N GLU A 123 -4.45 15.22 9.77
CA GLU A 123 -3.10 15.81 9.82
C GLU A 123 -2.00 14.78 9.51
N LYS A 124 -2.13 13.55 10.06
CA LYS A 124 -1.20 12.45 9.73
C LYS A 124 -1.25 12.05 8.27
N MET A 125 -2.45 11.93 7.69
CA MET A 125 -2.61 11.60 6.27
C MET A 125 -2.08 12.71 5.36
N GLU A 126 -2.32 13.97 5.70
CA GLU A 126 -1.78 15.11 4.96
C GLU A 126 -0.26 15.21 5.03
N LEU A 127 0.33 14.92 6.20
CA LEU A 127 1.78 14.84 6.34
C LEU A 127 2.35 13.68 5.54
N LEU A 128 1.71 12.50 5.61
CA LEU A 128 2.13 11.33 4.86
C LEU A 128 2.22 11.60 3.36
N HIS A 129 1.24 12.30 2.79
CA HIS A 129 1.22 12.62 1.35
C HIS A 129 2.31 13.61 0.92
N LYS A 130 3.00 14.25 1.87
CA LYS A 130 4.14 15.15 1.61
C LYS A 130 5.50 14.44 1.71
N LEU A 131 5.50 13.16 2.06
CA LEU A 131 6.70 12.37 2.29
C LEU A 131 6.94 11.40 1.13
N ASP A 132 8.07 11.55 0.44
CA ASP A 132 8.34 10.89 -0.83
C ASP A 132 8.60 9.37 -0.73
N ASN A 133 9.08 8.90 0.43
CA ASN A 133 9.48 7.50 0.63
C ASN A 133 8.43 6.67 1.37
N VAL A 134 7.23 7.21 1.62
CA VAL A 134 6.18 6.50 2.35
C VAL A 134 5.16 5.91 1.39
N ASN A 135 4.97 4.59 1.50
CA ASN A 135 4.12 3.82 0.59
C ASN A 135 2.68 3.65 1.08
N GLY A 136 2.41 3.93 2.36
CA GLY A 136 1.07 3.77 2.89
C GLY A 136 0.97 3.69 4.41
N VAL A 137 -0.16 3.17 4.88
CA VAL A 137 -0.53 3.11 6.29
C VAL A 137 -0.98 1.70 6.67
N VAL A 138 -0.62 1.29 7.89
CA VAL A 138 -1.15 0.09 8.55
C VAL A 138 -1.98 0.54 9.76
N TRP A 139 -3.26 0.21 9.73
CA TRP A 139 -4.21 0.62 10.76
C TRP A 139 -4.30 -0.38 11.90
N TRP A 140 -4.19 0.10 13.13
CA TRP A 140 -4.34 -0.70 14.33
C TRP A 140 -5.37 -0.09 15.31
N PRO A 141 -6.25 -0.88 15.88
CA PRO A 141 -6.67 -2.21 15.43
C PRO A 141 -7.68 -2.12 14.27
N GLY A 142 -7.62 -3.09 13.34
CA GLY A 142 -8.44 -3.08 12.12
C GLY A 142 -9.95 -3.11 12.35
N TYR A 143 -10.42 -3.77 13.42
CA TYR A 143 -11.86 -3.90 13.71
C TYR A 143 -12.58 -2.53 13.90
N ILE A 144 -11.86 -1.50 14.29
CA ILE A 144 -12.44 -0.15 14.45
C ILE A 144 -12.86 0.41 13.08
N LEU A 145 -12.06 0.12 12.04
CA LEU A 145 -12.39 0.53 10.67
C LEU A 145 -13.52 -0.31 10.08
N THR A 146 -13.46 -1.65 10.23
CA THR A 146 -14.49 -2.55 9.67
C THR A 146 -15.87 -2.33 10.31
N ASN A 147 -15.91 -1.96 11.59
CA ASN A 147 -17.14 -1.61 12.30
C ASN A 147 -17.50 -0.12 12.13
N ASN A 148 -16.74 0.63 11.36
CA ASN A 148 -16.93 2.06 11.12
C ASN A 148 -17.19 2.87 12.40
N PHE A 149 -16.45 2.57 13.46
CA PHE A 149 -16.69 3.18 14.76
C PHE A 149 -16.54 4.71 14.67
N LYS A 150 -17.52 5.45 15.17
CA LYS A 150 -17.63 6.91 15.05
C LYS A 150 -17.49 7.45 13.61
N GLY A 151 -17.74 6.62 12.59
CA GLY A 151 -17.65 7.04 11.18
C GLY A 151 -16.24 7.17 10.62
N VAL A 152 -15.21 6.62 11.30
CA VAL A 152 -13.80 6.77 10.89
C VAL A 152 -13.50 6.11 9.55
N GLY A 153 -14.09 4.92 9.28
CA GLY A 153 -13.94 4.24 8.01
C GLY A 153 -14.50 5.05 6.84
N ASP A 154 -15.70 5.60 7.01
CA ASP A 154 -16.34 6.46 6.01
C ASP A 154 -15.55 7.76 5.77
N MET A 155 -15.01 8.36 6.83
CA MET A 155 -14.18 9.55 6.72
C MET A 155 -12.92 9.27 5.89
N LEU A 156 -12.17 8.21 6.22
CA LEU A 156 -10.96 7.82 5.50
C LEU A 156 -11.28 7.49 4.02
N LYS A 157 -12.34 6.73 3.77
CA LYS A 157 -12.77 6.39 2.42
C LYS A 157 -13.14 7.62 1.60
N ARG A 158 -13.86 8.58 2.20
CA ARG A 158 -14.30 9.79 1.50
C ARG A 158 -13.18 10.78 1.22
N LYS A 159 -12.17 10.90 2.12
CA LYS A 159 -11.16 11.95 2.01
C LYS A 159 -9.81 11.45 1.48
N TYR A 160 -9.37 10.26 1.86
CA TYR A 160 -8.00 9.81 1.64
C TYR A 160 -7.87 8.50 0.86
N MET A 161 -8.91 7.68 0.85
CA MET A 161 -8.93 6.37 0.18
C MET A 161 -10.07 6.30 -0.84
N THR A 162 -10.13 7.30 -1.71
CA THR A 162 -11.25 7.49 -2.67
C THR A 162 -11.21 6.52 -3.83
N THR A 163 -10.04 5.94 -4.12
CA THR A 163 -9.79 5.00 -5.20
C THR A 163 -9.12 3.73 -4.69
N GLN A 164 -9.21 2.66 -5.46
CA GLN A 164 -8.36 1.49 -5.26
C GLN A 164 -6.91 1.86 -5.64
N ALA A 165 -5.95 1.23 -4.98
CA ALA A 165 -4.54 1.41 -5.27
C ALA A 165 -3.84 0.06 -5.37
N LEU A 166 -2.89 -0.06 -6.28
CA LEU A 166 -1.97 -1.19 -6.31
C LEU A 166 -0.89 -1.01 -5.24
N PRO A 167 -0.44 -2.09 -4.60
CA PRO A 167 0.75 -2.05 -3.79
C PRO A 167 1.96 -1.61 -4.63
N PRO A 168 2.95 -0.94 -4.03
CA PRO A 168 4.15 -0.53 -4.76
C PRO A 168 4.94 -1.73 -5.29
N VAL A 169 5.65 -1.52 -6.39
CA VAL A 169 6.53 -2.54 -6.97
C VAL A 169 7.77 -2.72 -6.10
N TYR A 170 8.16 -3.97 -5.86
CA TYR A 170 9.37 -4.31 -5.11
C TYR A 170 10.52 -4.63 -6.09
N THR A 171 11.05 -3.59 -6.72
CA THR A 171 12.04 -3.69 -7.81
C THR A 171 13.35 -4.37 -7.41
N TRP A 172 13.68 -4.39 -6.12
CA TRP A 172 14.86 -5.10 -5.60
C TRP A 172 14.67 -6.62 -5.48
N LEU A 173 13.42 -7.12 -5.49
CA LEU A 173 13.11 -8.54 -5.54
C LEU A 173 12.96 -9.01 -6.99
N ASP A 174 12.21 -8.27 -7.78
CA ASP A 174 12.01 -8.48 -9.21
C ASP A 174 11.57 -7.18 -9.90
N ASN A 175 12.12 -6.89 -11.06
CA ASN A 175 11.79 -5.70 -11.86
C ASN A 175 11.26 -6.06 -13.26
N LYS A 176 10.87 -7.32 -13.47
CA LYS A 176 10.39 -7.80 -14.75
C LYS A 176 8.88 -8.06 -14.70
N ALA A 177 8.12 -7.28 -15.45
CA ALA A 177 6.68 -7.46 -15.54
C ALA A 177 6.29 -8.78 -16.22
N PRO A 178 5.15 -9.39 -15.86
CA PRO A 178 4.58 -10.51 -16.59
C PRO A 178 4.19 -10.12 -18.01
N GLU A 179 3.96 -11.11 -18.89
CA GLU A 179 3.37 -10.83 -20.18
C GLU A 179 1.92 -10.32 -20.04
N ALA A 180 1.45 -9.56 -21.04
CA ALA A 180 0.07 -9.12 -21.10
C ALA A 180 -0.90 -10.31 -21.17
N VAL A 181 -2.10 -10.13 -20.64
CA VAL A 181 -3.18 -11.11 -20.75
C VAL A 181 -3.50 -11.42 -22.22
N LYS A 182 -3.94 -12.63 -22.50
CA LYS A 182 -4.21 -13.09 -23.87
C LYS A 182 -5.71 -13.24 -24.10
N LYS A 183 -6.14 -13.09 -25.37
CA LYS A 183 -7.52 -13.33 -25.81
C LYS A 183 -8.59 -12.60 -24.99
N LEU A 184 -8.31 -11.35 -24.60
CA LEU A 184 -9.32 -10.51 -23.95
C LEU A 184 -10.52 -10.36 -24.87
N LYS A 185 -11.72 -10.66 -24.34
CA LYS A 185 -13.01 -10.53 -25.02
C LYS A 185 -14.00 -9.86 -24.07
N ALA A 186 -14.93 -9.13 -24.65
CA ALA A 186 -16.03 -8.50 -23.95
C ALA A 186 -17.37 -8.94 -24.53
N GLN A 187 -18.36 -9.09 -23.66
CA GLN A 187 -19.78 -9.21 -24.02
C GLN A 187 -20.54 -8.18 -23.18
N ALA A 188 -21.37 -7.39 -23.82
CA ALA A 188 -22.19 -6.39 -23.15
C ALA A 188 -23.66 -6.56 -23.54
N SER A 189 -24.52 -6.40 -22.55
CA SER A 189 -25.96 -6.30 -22.67
C SER A 189 -26.45 -5.01 -22.01
N CYS A 190 -27.75 -4.77 -22.02
CA CYS A 190 -28.32 -3.60 -21.35
C CYS A 190 -28.01 -3.48 -19.85
N CYS A 191 -27.67 -4.56 -19.16
CA CYS A 191 -27.62 -4.62 -17.71
C CYS A 191 -26.33 -5.28 -17.19
N GLU A 192 -25.49 -5.81 -18.08
CA GLU A 192 -24.29 -6.55 -17.72
C GLU A 192 -23.17 -6.34 -18.75
N THR A 193 -21.95 -6.22 -18.24
CA THR A 193 -20.74 -6.33 -19.05
C THR A 193 -19.86 -7.42 -18.47
N VAL A 194 -19.46 -8.37 -19.30
CA VAL A 194 -18.60 -9.50 -18.94
C VAL A 194 -17.32 -9.41 -19.76
N LEU A 195 -16.19 -9.40 -19.07
CA LEU A 195 -14.88 -9.55 -19.70
C LEU A 195 -14.33 -10.95 -19.36
N ARG A 196 -13.64 -11.56 -20.31
CA ARG A 196 -12.91 -12.83 -20.12
C ARG A 196 -11.57 -12.77 -20.82
N TRP A 197 -10.56 -13.33 -20.21
CA TRP A 197 -9.21 -13.39 -20.76
C TRP A 197 -8.51 -14.69 -20.38
N ASN A 198 -7.39 -14.96 -21.00
CA ASN A 198 -6.49 -16.04 -20.61
C ASN A 198 -5.30 -15.45 -19.85
N ALA A 199 -4.90 -16.12 -18.78
CA ALA A 199 -3.66 -15.83 -18.10
C ALA A 199 -2.47 -15.87 -19.06
N PRO A 200 -1.49 -14.96 -18.92
CA PRO A 200 -0.24 -15.06 -19.65
C PRO A 200 0.52 -16.32 -19.26
N LYS A 201 1.31 -16.84 -20.17
CA LYS A 201 2.25 -17.91 -19.82
C LYS A 201 3.39 -17.32 -19.01
N ALA A 202 3.68 -17.93 -17.86
CA ALA A 202 4.82 -17.56 -17.05
C ALA A 202 6.08 -18.29 -17.54
N THR A 203 7.21 -17.61 -17.57
CA THR A 203 8.53 -18.19 -17.85
C THR A 203 9.11 -18.86 -16.61
N ASP A 204 8.75 -18.34 -15.43
CA ASP A 204 9.16 -18.84 -14.12
C ASP A 204 8.14 -18.45 -13.05
N ALA A 205 8.41 -18.79 -11.78
CA ALA A 205 7.51 -18.55 -10.66
C ALA A 205 7.35 -17.06 -10.30
N MET A 206 8.37 -16.23 -10.58
CA MET A 206 8.34 -14.78 -10.33
C MET A 206 7.41 -14.10 -11.31
N GLN A 207 7.44 -14.49 -12.60
CA GLN A 207 6.64 -13.88 -13.67
C GLN A 207 5.21 -14.42 -13.74
N LYS A 208 4.81 -15.30 -12.84
CA LYS A 208 3.44 -15.82 -12.82
C LYS A 208 2.48 -14.75 -12.31
N ALA A 209 1.45 -14.44 -13.12
CA ALA A 209 0.38 -13.55 -12.70
C ALA A 209 -0.25 -14.04 -11.38
N ALA A 210 -0.27 -13.16 -10.38
CA ALA A 210 -0.91 -13.38 -9.08
C ALA A 210 -2.30 -12.77 -9.03
N ARG A 211 -2.52 -11.71 -9.81
CA ARG A 211 -3.80 -10.98 -9.91
C ARG A 211 -3.88 -10.24 -11.23
N TYR A 212 -5.06 -9.68 -11.51
CA TYR A 212 -5.35 -8.86 -12.68
C TYR A 212 -5.99 -7.56 -12.25
N VAL A 213 -5.73 -6.50 -13.00
CA VAL A 213 -6.38 -5.20 -12.79
C VAL A 213 -7.21 -4.88 -14.01
N VAL A 214 -8.46 -4.53 -13.78
CA VAL A 214 -9.41 -4.11 -14.81
C VAL A 214 -9.58 -2.61 -14.71
N TYR A 215 -9.30 -1.93 -15.80
CA TYR A 215 -9.49 -0.49 -15.96
C TYR A 215 -10.63 -0.20 -16.93
N ARG A 216 -11.27 0.94 -16.77
CA ARG A 216 -12.32 1.43 -17.68
C ARG A 216 -12.10 2.88 -18.01
N PHE A 217 -12.05 3.18 -19.31
CA PHE A 217 -11.91 4.52 -19.88
C PHE A 217 -13.10 4.81 -20.78
N LYS A 218 -13.47 6.08 -20.94
CA LYS A 218 -14.43 6.46 -21.99
C LYS A 218 -13.76 6.33 -23.37
N LYS A 219 -14.53 5.99 -24.40
CA LYS A 219 -14.00 5.93 -25.76
C LYS A 219 -13.44 7.30 -26.17
N GLY A 220 -12.18 7.32 -26.64
CA GLY A 220 -11.44 8.53 -26.99
C GLY A 220 -10.50 9.03 -25.88
N GLU A 221 -10.61 8.53 -24.65
CA GLU A 221 -9.61 8.76 -23.63
C GLU A 221 -8.37 7.86 -23.86
N ALA A 222 -7.19 8.39 -23.54
CA ALA A 222 -5.97 7.59 -23.56
C ALA A 222 -6.02 6.52 -22.44
N VAL A 223 -5.63 5.30 -22.79
CA VAL A 223 -5.47 4.23 -21.79
C VAL A 223 -4.20 4.50 -20.99
N ASP A 224 -4.37 4.85 -19.72
CA ASP A 224 -3.31 5.18 -18.81
C ASP A 224 -3.51 4.41 -17.48
N THR A 225 -2.73 3.36 -17.27
CA THR A 225 -2.83 2.50 -16.08
C THR A 225 -2.31 3.15 -14.80
N ASN A 226 -1.70 4.33 -14.88
CA ASN A 226 -1.34 5.12 -13.70
C ASN A 226 -2.52 5.86 -13.07
N LYS A 227 -3.68 5.86 -13.74
CA LYS A 227 -4.90 6.49 -13.23
C LYS A 227 -5.65 5.53 -12.31
N ALA A 228 -5.45 5.67 -11.01
CA ALA A 228 -6.12 4.86 -9.99
C ALA A 228 -7.66 4.93 -10.07
N GLU A 229 -8.21 6.09 -10.45
CA GLU A 229 -9.65 6.29 -10.63
C GLU A 229 -10.25 5.48 -11.80
N ALA A 230 -9.41 5.01 -12.72
CA ALA A 230 -9.83 4.13 -13.80
C ALA A 230 -9.95 2.66 -13.40
N ILE A 231 -9.39 2.27 -12.24
CA ILE A 231 -9.48 0.91 -11.73
C ILE A 231 -10.92 0.61 -11.32
N VAL A 232 -11.51 -0.42 -11.94
CA VAL A 232 -12.85 -0.89 -11.60
C VAL A 232 -12.85 -2.20 -10.84
N GLU A 233 -11.78 -3.00 -10.96
CA GLU A 233 -11.64 -4.26 -10.22
C GLU A 233 -10.16 -4.68 -10.12
N ILE A 234 -9.79 -5.27 -8.98
CA ILE A 234 -8.55 -6.02 -8.79
C ILE A 234 -8.96 -7.43 -8.38
N THR A 235 -8.64 -8.43 -9.21
CA THR A 235 -9.15 -9.80 -9.03
C THR A 235 -8.07 -10.86 -9.25
N GLY A 236 -8.21 -12.02 -8.61
CA GLY A 236 -7.44 -13.24 -8.91
C GLY A 236 -8.01 -14.07 -10.06
N GLU A 237 -9.21 -13.76 -10.52
CA GLU A 237 -9.93 -14.50 -11.55
C GLU A 237 -9.58 -14.00 -12.94
N THR A 238 -9.84 -14.81 -13.97
CA THR A 238 -9.66 -14.45 -15.39
C THR A 238 -10.95 -13.96 -16.04
N CYS A 239 -11.84 -13.39 -15.24
CA CYS A 239 -13.07 -12.77 -15.68
C CYS A 239 -13.44 -11.60 -14.79
N TYR A 240 -14.22 -10.68 -15.35
CA TYR A 240 -14.82 -9.55 -14.65
C TYR A 240 -16.28 -9.45 -15.06
N HIS A 241 -17.14 -9.24 -14.08
CA HIS A 241 -18.57 -9.03 -14.28
C HIS A 241 -18.99 -7.72 -13.61
N THR A 242 -19.68 -6.88 -14.34
CA THR A 242 -20.35 -5.72 -13.75
C THR A 242 -21.83 -5.75 -14.06
N HIS A 243 -22.63 -5.50 -13.04
CA HIS A 243 -24.05 -5.29 -13.16
C HIS A 243 -24.34 -3.80 -13.03
N GLY A 244 -25.17 -3.24 -13.88
CA GLY A 244 -25.56 -1.84 -13.77
C GLY A 244 -26.01 -1.22 -15.09
N THR A 245 -26.48 0.01 -14.98
CA THR A 245 -27.05 0.80 -16.07
C THR A 245 -26.04 1.71 -16.77
N LEU A 246 -24.77 1.25 -16.87
CA LEU A 246 -23.78 1.98 -17.65
C LEU A 246 -24.25 2.06 -19.11
N LYS A 247 -24.18 3.24 -19.70
CA LYS A 247 -24.50 3.46 -21.13
C LYS A 247 -23.34 4.20 -21.79
N GLY A 248 -23.06 3.86 -23.03
CA GLY A 248 -22.03 4.54 -23.80
C GLY A 248 -20.95 3.63 -24.34
N LYS A 249 -19.90 4.25 -24.86
CA LYS A 249 -18.75 3.55 -25.44
C LYS A 249 -17.57 3.65 -24.51
N TYR A 250 -17.01 2.51 -24.17
CA TYR A 250 -15.87 2.39 -23.24
C TYR A 250 -14.75 1.58 -23.85
N VAL A 251 -13.54 1.82 -23.34
CA VAL A 251 -12.39 0.95 -23.54
C VAL A 251 -12.08 0.32 -22.18
N TYR A 252 -12.15 -0.99 -22.12
CA TYR A 252 -11.63 -1.73 -20.97
C TYR A 252 -10.19 -2.15 -21.26
N ALA A 253 -9.31 -2.00 -20.25
CA ALA A 253 -7.96 -2.48 -20.29
C ALA A 253 -7.76 -3.48 -19.14
N VAL A 254 -7.06 -4.57 -19.42
CA VAL A 254 -6.76 -5.60 -18.41
C VAL A 254 -5.25 -5.83 -18.39
N THR A 255 -4.67 -5.75 -17.22
CA THR A 255 -3.27 -6.05 -16.97
C THR A 255 -3.12 -7.28 -16.07
N ALA A 256 -1.95 -7.92 -16.12
CA ALA A 256 -1.54 -8.96 -15.19
C ALA A 256 -0.53 -8.38 -14.22
N VAL A 257 -0.62 -8.74 -12.94
CA VAL A 257 0.30 -8.30 -11.89
C VAL A 257 0.90 -9.54 -11.24
N ASP A 258 2.22 -9.58 -11.10
CA ASP A 258 2.94 -10.67 -10.46
C ASP A 258 2.97 -10.55 -8.92
N LYS A 259 3.77 -11.41 -8.28
CA LYS A 259 3.92 -11.44 -6.82
C LYS A 259 4.75 -10.29 -6.25
N CYS A 260 5.59 -9.66 -7.07
CA CYS A 260 6.40 -8.48 -6.71
C CYS A 260 5.73 -7.16 -7.13
N ASN A 261 4.46 -7.24 -7.57
CA ASN A 261 3.61 -6.14 -8.00
C ASN A 261 4.01 -5.49 -9.33
N ASN A 262 4.87 -6.14 -10.14
CA ASN A 262 5.11 -5.66 -11.49
C ASN A 262 3.86 -5.84 -12.34
N GLU A 263 3.46 -4.80 -13.04
CA GLU A 263 2.26 -4.76 -13.87
C GLU A 263 2.61 -4.87 -15.36
N SER A 264 1.91 -5.74 -16.08
CA SER A 264 2.12 -5.96 -17.51
C SER A 264 1.62 -4.77 -18.35
N ALA A 265 2.02 -4.73 -19.62
CA ALA A 265 1.33 -3.91 -20.60
C ALA A 265 -0.17 -4.27 -20.65
N PRO A 266 -1.09 -3.29 -20.88
CA PRO A 266 -2.52 -3.54 -20.95
C PRO A 266 -2.93 -4.24 -22.26
N ALA A 267 -3.82 -5.23 -22.17
CA ALA A 267 -4.64 -5.67 -23.29
C ALA A 267 -5.96 -4.88 -23.27
N THR A 268 -6.44 -4.46 -24.42
CA THR A 268 -7.62 -3.60 -24.50
C THR A 268 -8.74 -4.20 -25.32
N VAL A 269 -9.99 -3.82 -25.01
CA VAL A 269 -11.18 -4.16 -25.78
C VAL A 269 -12.20 -3.02 -25.73
N GLU A 270 -12.76 -2.65 -26.87
CA GLU A 270 -13.85 -1.68 -26.93
C GLU A 270 -15.18 -2.35 -26.62
N VAL A 271 -16.04 -1.65 -25.89
CA VAL A 271 -17.39 -2.11 -25.53
C VAL A 271 -18.38 -0.97 -25.75
N GLU A 272 -19.45 -1.27 -26.48
CA GLU A 272 -20.61 -0.38 -26.58
C GLU A 272 -21.77 -0.97 -25.75
N ILE A 273 -22.20 -0.24 -24.73
CA ILE A 273 -23.30 -0.63 -23.86
C ILE A 273 -24.53 0.16 -24.30
N THR A 274 -25.42 -0.52 -24.99
CA THR A 274 -26.70 0.02 -25.44
C THR A 274 -27.82 -0.37 -24.48
N LYS A 275 -29.03 0.15 -24.72
CA LYS A 275 -30.21 -0.18 -23.90
C LYS A 275 -30.57 -1.64 -24.00
#